data_b0986c5c868356f45e75e2801df5ea0f
#
_entry.id   b0986c5c868356f45e75e2801df5ea0f
#
_cell.length_a   1.000
_cell.length_b   1.000
_cell.length_c   1.000
_cell.angle_alpha   90.00
_cell.angle_beta   90.00
_cell.angle_gamma   90.00
#
_symmetry.space_group_name_H-M   'P 1'
#
loop_
_entity.id
_entity.type
_entity.pdbx_description
1 polymer ?
#
loop_
_entity_poly.entity_id
_entity_poly.type
_entity_poly.pdbx_seq_one_letter_code
_entity_poly.pdbx_strand_id
1 'polypeptide(L)'
;MALCRRTLLKVIVLGDSGVGKTSLMNQYALKKFSLKCKGTIGADFVTKDLQIDNKLVTLQIWDTEGKETFQNVCADFYRGADCCVLVYDVNCFESFDILDSWHDDFLKKGNTSNHGISPFILLGNKVDIDGGKSRVVPEKKAKKWCASKGNIPYFETSAKEDFNVDDAFLCIAKTALANERDQNICVQPIWPAMLENEQRVGCACWFEFLSTALTQVLHTLFGKRI
;
A
#
# COMPACT_ATOMS: atom_id res chain seq x y z
N MET A 1 32.77 -12.67 -4.70
CA MET A 1 31.42 -12.37 -5.20
C MET A 1 30.74 -11.46 -4.17
N ALA A 2 30.48 -10.21 -4.51
CA ALA A 2 29.74 -9.34 -3.60
C ALA A 2 28.29 -9.87 -3.51
N LEU A 3 27.82 -10.21 -2.32
CA LEU A 3 26.42 -10.53 -2.07
C LEU A 3 25.60 -9.28 -2.46
N CYS A 4 24.86 -9.36 -3.54
CA CYS A 4 23.93 -8.31 -3.93
C CYS A 4 22.84 -8.21 -2.84
N ARG A 5 22.96 -7.19 -1.98
CA ARG A 5 22.00 -6.97 -0.88
C ARG A 5 20.67 -6.57 -1.47
N ARG A 6 19.65 -7.39 -1.28
CA ARG A 6 18.29 -7.14 -1.72
C ARG A 6 17.59 -6.23 -0.72
N THR A 7 17.05 -5.12 -1.19
CA THR A 7 16.29 -4.18 -0.36
C THR A 7 14.81 -4.50 -0.46
N LEU A 8 14.12 -4.65 0.67
CA LEU A 8 12.67 -4.81 0.75
C LEU A 8 12.05 -3.46 1.12
N LEU A 9 11.17 -2.95 0.26
CA LEU A 9 10.45 -1.70 0.46
C LEU A 9 8.96 -1.96 0.66
N LYS A 10 8.40 -1.43 1.72
CA LYS A 10 6.98 -1.52 2.05
C LYS A 10 6.25 -0.28 1.56
N VAL A 11 5.28 -0.47 0.67
CA VAL A 11 4.42 0.59 0.14
C VAL A 11 2.98 0.31 0.54
N ILE A 12 2.30 1.31 1.09
CA ILE A 12 0.89 1.23 1.47
C ILE A 12 0.05 2.04 0.50
N VAL A 13 -1.04 1.45 0.01
CA VAL A 13 -1.98 2.10 -0.91
C VAL A 13 -3.27 2.40 -0.17
N LEU A 14 -3.61 3.68 -0.05
CA LEU A 14 -4.77 4.20 0.67
C LEU A 14 -5.70 4.98 -0.27
N GLY A 15 -6.94 5.13 0.13
CA GLY A 15 -7.97 5.85 -0.61
C GLY A 15 -9.32 5.19 -0.47
N ASP A 16 -10.38 5.85 -0.92
CA ASP A 16 -11.74 5.41 -0.75
C ASP A 16 -12.05 4.07 -1.44
N SER A 17 -13.21 3.51 -1.12
CA SER A 17 -13.71 2.30 -1.77
C SER A 17 -13.98 2.57 -3.25
N GLY A 18 -13.62 1.61 -4.10
CA GLY A 18 -13.91 1.70 -5.54
C GLY A 18 -13.02 2.62 -6.37
N VAL A 19 -12.04 3.36 -5.79
CA VAL A 19 -11.12 4.24 -6.57
C VAL A 19 -10.14 3.46 -7.46
N GLY A 20 -9.99 2.15 -7.22
CA GLY A 20 -9.18 1.26 -8.06
C GLY A 20 -7.80 0.95 -7.51
N LYS A 21 -7.59 0.98 -6.19
CA LYS A 21 -6.34 0.59 -5.53
C LYS A 21 -5.88 -0.80 -5.94
N THR A 22 -6.72 -1.80 -5.73
CA THR A 22 -6.49 -3.20 -6.14
C THR A 22 -6.24 -3.34 -7.63
N SER A 23 -6.98 -2.58 -8.45
CA SER A 23 -6.81 -2.62 -9.91
C SER A 23 -5.45 -2.09 -10.34
N LEU A 24 -4.99 -0.98 -9.75
CA LEU A 24 -3.67 -0.42 -10.00
C LEU A 24 -2.56 -1.38 -9.60
N MET A 25 -2.68 -1.97 -8.41
CA MET A 25 -1.74 -2.95 -7.90
C MET A 25 -1.64 -4.17 -8.81
N ASN A 26 -2.78 -4.76 -9.21
CA ASN A 26 -2.83 -5.91 -10.10
C ASN A 26 -2.33 -5.58 -11.51
N GLN A 27 -2.64 -4.40 -12.03
CA GLN A 27 -2.14 -3.95 -13.32
C GLN A 27 -0.62 -3.81 -13.29
N TYR A 28 -0.08 -3.20 -12.25
CA TYR A 28 1.37 -3.04 -12.11
C TYR A 28 2.08 -4.38 -11.92
N ALA A 29 1.65 -5.19 -10.96
CA ALA A 29 2.37 -6.40 -10.56
C ALA A 29 2.16 -7.56 -11.54
N LEU A 30 0.93 -7.76 -12.04
CA LEU A 30 0.50 -8.93 -12.79
C LEU A 30 0.14 -8.61 -14.25
N LYS A 31 0.13 -7.33 -14.65
CA LYS A 31 -0.38 -6.87 -15.96
C LYS A 31 -1.80 -7.40 -16.24
N LYS A 32 -2.65 -7.36 -15.22
CA LYS A 32 -4.04 -7.84 -15.30
C LYS A 32 -5.01 -6.79 -14.77
N PHE A 33 -6.06 -6.56 -15.55
CA PHE A 33 -7.21 -5.76 -15.15
C PHE A 33 -8.48 -6.60 -15.19
N SER A 34 -9.38 -6.42 -14.23
CA SER A 34 -10.68 -7.07 -14.19
C SER A 34 -11.75 -6.07 -13.79
N LEU A 35 -12.83 -6.01 -14.57
CA LEU A 35 -14.03 -5.24 -14.21
C LEU A 35 -14.81 -5.87 -13.05
N LYS A 36 -14.65 -7.19 -12.81
CA LYS A 36 -15.32 -7.92 -11.74
C LYS A 36 -14.46 -7.91 -10.45
N CYS A 37 -14.08 -6.74 -9.97
CA CYS A 37 -13.42 -6.63 -8.68
C CYS A 37 -14.47 -6.80 -7.58
N LYS A 38 -14.33 -7.86 -6.78
CA LYS A 38 -14.95 -7.91 -5.45
C LYS A 38 -14.23 -6.89 -4.58
N GLY A 39 -14.96 -6.20 -3.69
CA GLY A 39 -14.33 -5.32 -2.72
C GLY A 39 -13.27 -6.07 -1.92
N THR A 40 -12.15 -5.44 -1.66
CA THR A 40 -11.10 -5.98 -0.79
C THR A 40 -11.66 -6.12 0.62
N ILE A 41 -11.48 -7.28 1.23
CA ILE A 41 -11.85 -7.51 2.63
C ILE A 41 -10.54 -7.58 3.43
N GLY A 42 -10.33 -6.59 4.29
CA GLY A 42 -9.11 -6.50 5.07
C GLY A 42 -7.94 -5.89 4.29
N ALA A 43 -6.80 -6.53 4.30
CA ALA A 43 -5.60 -6.12 3.57
C ALA A 43 -5.00 -7.33 2.83
N ASP A 44 -4.48 -7.07 1.64
CA ASP A 44 -3.72 -8.03 0.85
C ASP A 44 -2.42 -7.38 0.38
N PHE A 45 -1.45 -8.14 -0.07
CA PHE A 45 -0.22 -7.58 -0.61
C PHE A 45 0.31 -8.38 -1.81
N VAL A 46 0.98 -7.68 -2.70
CA VAL A 46 1.76 -8.29 -3.78
C VAL A 46 3.20 -7.85 -3.70
N THR A 47 4.09 -8.66 -4.25
CA THR A 47 5.51 -8.33 -4.36
C THR A 47 5.91 -8.19 -5.81
N LYS A 48 6.76 -7.21 -6.10
CA LYS A 48 7.36 -6.99 -7.41
C LYS A 48 8.85 -6.73 -7.24
N ASP A 49 9.66 -7.52 -7.95
CA ASP A 49 11.11 -7.31 -8.02
C ASP A 49 11.42 -6.33 -9.14
N LEU A 50 12.31 -5.39 -8.86
CA LEU A 50 12.78 -4.42 -9.84
C LEU A 50 14.24 -4.06 -9.56
N GLN A 51 14.90 -3.51 -10.55
CA GLN A 51 16.25 -3.00 -10.45
C GLN A 51 16.22 -1.46 -10.55
N ILE A 52 16.71 -0.78 -9.53
CA ILE A 52 16.83 0.69 -9.48
C ILE A 52 18.31 1.01 -9.24
N ASP A 53 18.93 1.76 -10.13
CA ASP A 53 20.34 2.22 -9.98
C ASP A 53 21.29 1.10 -9.53
N ASN A 54 21.23 -0.07 -10.19
CA ASN A 54 22.01 -1.28 -9.88
C ASN A 54 21.73 -1.93 -8.51
N LYS A 55 20.68 -1.51 -7.79
CA LYS A 55 20.20 -2.19 -6.58
C LYS A 55 19.02 -3.09 -6.93
N LEU A 56 19.03 -4.30 -6.39
CA LEU A 56 17.86 -5.19 -6.44
C LEU A 56 16.89 -4.79 -5.33
N VAL A 57 15.68 -4.44 -5.73
CA VAL A 57 14.62 -3.97 -4.84
C VAL A 57 13.42 -4.90 -4.97
N THR A 58 12.87 -5.32 -3.84
CA THR A 58 11.57 -5.98 -3.77
C THR A 58 10.56 -4.98 -3.22
N LEU A 59 9.63 -4.57 -4.05
CA LEU A 59 8.52 -3.71 -3.64
C LEU A 59 7.39 -4.58 -3.10
N GLN A 60 7.04 -4.41 -1.84
CA GLN A 60 5.88 -5.04 -1.21
C GLN A 60 4.75 -4.01 -1.15
N ILE A 61 3.73 -4.21 -1.99
CA ILE A 61 2.62 -3.27 -2.16
C ILE A 61 1.43 -3.82 -1.39
N TRP A 62 0.97 -3.09 -0.38
CA TRP A 62 -0.16 -3.44 0.47
C TRP A 62 -1.42 -2.75 -0.02
N ASP A 63 -2.39 -3.54 -0.46
CA ASP A 63 -3.75 -3.11 -0.78
C ASP A 63 -4.59 -3.09 0.50
N THR A 64 -5.37 -2.05 0.68
CA THR A 64 -6.21 -1.90 1.87
C THR A 64 -7.68 -1.73 1.49
N GLU A 65 -8.57 -2.18 2.36
CA GLU A 65 -9.99 -1.88 2.22
C GLU A 65 -10.23 -0.36 2.30
N GLY A 66 -11.02 0.17 1.37
CA GLY A 66 -11.29 1.61 1.25
C GLY A 66 -12.44 2.11 2.14
N LYS A 67 -12.78 1.44 3.23
CA LYS A 67 -13.85 1.88 4.13
C LYS A 67 -13.30 2.55 5.37
N GLU A 68 -13.93 3.62 5.82
CA GLU A 68 -13.59 4.33 7.06
C GLU A 68 -13.59 3.41 8.29
N THR A 69 -14.43 2.37 8.30
CA THR A 69 -14.47 1.36 9.37
C THR A 69 -13.17 0.59 9.51
N PHE A 70 -12.35 0.53 8.45
CA PHE A 70 -11.06 -0.15 8.45
C PHE A 70 -9.93 0.72 9.04
N GLN A 71 -10.13 2.03 9.13
CA GLN A 71 -9.14 2.98 9.68
C GLN A 71 -8.70 2.60 11.10
N ASN A 72 -9.57 2.00 11.90
CA ASN A 72 -9.23 1.58 13.27
C ASN A 72 -8.36 0.32 13.35
N VAL A 73 -8.35 -0.52 12.31
CA VAL A 73 -7.57 -1.77 12.24
C VAL A 73 -6.22 -1.56 11.57
N CYS A 74 -6.06 -0.48 10.81
CA CYS A 74 -4.91 -0.27 9.92
C CYS A 74 -3.63 0.21 10.60
N ALA A 75 -3.64 0.62 11.87
CA ALA A 75 -2.46 1.18 12.53
C ALA A 75 -1.22 0.26 12.45
N ASP A 76 -1.42 -1.05 12.60
CA ASP A 76 -0.33 -2.02 12.52
C ASP A 76 0.18 -2.21 11.09
N PHE A 77 -0.69 -2.03 10.07
CA PHE A 77 -0.29 -2.10 8.67
C PHE A 77 0.53 -0.87 8.23
N TYR A 78 0.30 0.30 8.84
CA TYR A 78 1.03 1.53 8.49
C TYR A 78 2.46 1.52 9.00
N ARG A 79 2.73 0.76 10.07
CA ARG A 79 4.05 0.70 10.69
C ARG A 79 5.10 0.17 9.71
N GLY A 80 6.22 0.90 9.61
CA GLY A 80 7.35 0.51 8.76
C GLY A 80 7.08 0.70 7.26
N ALA A 81 6.08 1.49 6.86
CA ALA A 81 5.90 1.84 5.46
C ALA A 81 6.99 2.82 5.02
N ASP A 82 7.63 2.54 3.89
CA ASP A 82 8.64 3.38 3.27
C ASP A 82 8.03 4.44 2.36
N CYS A 83 6.80 4.23 1.89
CA CYS A 83 6.02 5.18 1.11
C CYS A 83 4.53 4.92 1.28
N CYS A 84 3.74 6.01 1.30
CA CYS A 84 2.27 5.98 1.28
C CYS A 84 1.76 6.50 -0.07
N VAL A 85 0.91 5.73 -0.73
CA VAL A 85 0.27 6.08 -2.00
C VAL A 85 -1.20 6.39 -1.73
N LEU A 86 -1.61 7.62 -2.02
CA LEU A 86 -3.00 8.04 -1.95
C LEU A 86 -3.63 7.93 -3.32
N VAL A 87 -4.79 7.29 -3.42
CA VAL A 87 -5.50 7.08 -4.68
C VAL A 87 -6.90 7.67 -4.60
N TYR A 88 -7.29 8.42 -5.64
CA TYR A 88 -8.65 8.90 -5.82
C TYR A 88 -9.13 8.64 -7.26
N ASP A 89 -10.44 8.67 -7.48
CA ASP A 89 -11.06 8.59 -8.80
C ASP A 89 -11.27 10.00 -9.36
N VAL A 90 -10.69 10.32 -10.53
CA VAL A 90 -10.81 11.65 -11.14
C VAL A 90 -12.26 12.01 -11.51
N ASN A 91 -13.14 10.99 -11.54
CA ASN A 91 -14.57 11.14 -11.87
C ASN A 91 -15.47 11.15 -10.61
N CYS A 92 -14.89 11.12 -9.40
CA CYS A 92 -15.64 11.12 -8.14
C CYS A 92 -15.05 12.17 -7.20
N PHE A 93 -15.81 13.26 -6.97
CA PHE A 93 -15.35 14.36 -6.15
C PHE A 93 -15.16 13.96 -4.69
N GLU A 94 -16.03 13.13 -4.17
CA GLU A 94 -16.03 12.63 -2.79
C GLU A 94 -14.73 11.90 -2.47
N SER A 95 -14.23 11.08 -3.40
CA SER A 95 -12.98 10.35 -3.24
C SER A 95 -11.75 11.27 -3.16
N PHE A 96 -11.84 12.46 -3.75
CA PHE A 96 -10.80 13.48 -3.64
C PHE A 96 -10.94 14.30 -2.34
N ASP A 97 -12.16 14.59 -1.94
CA ASP A 97 -12.45 15.44 -0.76
C ASP A 97 -11.99 14.80 0.55
N ILE A 98 -12.03 13.47 0.63
CA ILE A 98 -11.57 12.72 1.82
C ILE A 98 -10.06 12.45 1.85
N LEU A 99 -9.27 12.91 0.87
CA LEU A 99 -7.81 12.69 0.84
C LEU A 99 -7.10 13.27 2.07
N ASP A 100 -7.56 14.41 2.57
CA ASP A 100 -7.01 14.99 3.80
C ASP A 100 -7.19 14.05 5.00
N SER A 101 -8.32 13.37 5.08
CA SER A 101 -8.59 12.41 6.15
C SER A 101 -7.64 11.20 6.07
N TRP A 102 -7.42 10.64 4.88
CA TRP A 102 -6.47 9.54 4.67
C TRP A 102 -5.03 9.94 4.97
N HIS A 103 -4.62 11.11 4.50
CA HIS A 103 -3.30 11.67 4.75
C HIS A 103 -3.04 11.84 6.25
N ASP A 104 -3.97 12.49 6.96
CA ASP A 104 -3.84 12.77 8.38
C ASP A 104 -3.93 11.52 9.24
N ASP A 105 -4.76 10.55 8.85
CA ASP A 105 -4.86 9.25 9.51
C ASP A 105 -3.53 8.48 9.42
N PHE A 106 -2.93 8.44 8.24
CA PHE A 106 -1.62 7.81 8.06
C PHE A 106 -0.54 8.52 8.89
N LEU A 107 -0.51 9.85 8.92
CA LEU A 107 0.45 10.59 9.75
C LEU A 107 0.29 10.32 11.24
N LYS A 108 -0.94 10.21 11.72
CA LYS A 108 -1.22 9.94 13.15
C LYS A 108 -0.86 8.53 13.56
N LYS A 109 -1.12 7.54 12.71
CA LYS A 109 -0.99 6.11 13.05
C LYS A 109 0.31 5.48 12.56
N GLY A 110 0.85 5.92 11.42
CA GLY A 110 2.07 5.38 10.83
C GLY A 110 3.34 5.86 11.51
N ASN A 111 3.29 7.02 12.15
CA ASN A 111 4.46 7.71 12.73
C ASN A 111 4.79 7.33 14.18
N THR A 112 4.39 6.14 14.64
CA THR A 112 4.61 5.69 16.03
C THR A 112 6.06 5.34 16.38
N SER A 113 6.97 5.36 15.43
CA SER A 113 8.41 5.17 15.67
C SER A 113 9.16 6.48 15.41
N ASN A 114 10.25 6.73 16.16
CA ASN A 114 11.16 7.90 16.10
C ASN A 114 11.83 8.15 14.72
N HIS A 115 11.22 7.71 13.70
CA HIS A 115 11.70 7.68 12.34
C HIS A 115 10.86 8.63 11.51
N GLY A 116 11.38 9.68 10.91
CA GLY A 116 10.74 10.71 10.11
C GLY A 116 9.44 10.34 9.36
N ILE A 117 8.86 11.27 8.67
CA ILE A 117 7.60 11.10 7.95
C ILE A 117 7.84 10.31 6.68
N SER A 118 7.13 9.20 6.46
CA SER A 118 7.16 8.48 5.19
C SER A 118 6.62 9.37 4.07
N PRO A 119 7.27 9.39 2.90
CA PRO A 119 6.84 10.22 1.79
C PRO A 119 5.50 9.75 1.23
N PHE A 120 4.76 10.70 0.63
CA PHE A 120 3.50 10.45 -0.04
C PHE A 120 3.61 10.59 -1.56
N ILE A 121 2.75 9.87 -2.27
CA ILE A 121 2.51 10.05 -3.71
C ILE A 121 1.00 10.03 -3.94
N LEU A 122 0.49 10.90 -4.81
CA LEU A 122 -0.92 10.98 -5.17
C LEU A 122 -1.15 10.43 -6.57
N LEU A 123 -2.13 9.53 -6.70
CA LEU A 123 -2.59 8.98 -7.97
C LEU A 123 -4.03 9.36 -8.24
N GLY A 124 -4.28 10.06 -9.34
CA GLY A 124 -5.62 10.29 -9.89
C GLY A 124 -5.94 9.21 -10.91
N ASN A 125 -6.77 8.23 -10.53
CA ASN A 125 -7.04 7.05 -11.35
C ASN A 125 -8.32 7.19 -12.17
N LYS A 126 -8.47 6.31 -13.16
CA LYS A 126 -9.62 6.18 -14.08
C LYS A 126 -9.78 7.34 -15.05
N VAL A 127 -8.67 7.85 -15.56
CA VAL A 127 -8.70 8.92 -16.60
C VAL A 127 -9.28 8.44 -17.93
N ASP A 128 -9.42 7.13 -18.13
CA ASP A 128 -9.98 6.47 -19.31
C ASP A 128 -11.49 6.63 -19.45
N ILE A 129 -12.21 6.90 -18.36
CA ILE A 129 -13.68 6.95 -18.39
C ILE A 129 -14.14 8.08 -19.31
N ASP A 130 -14.98 7.72 -20.30
CA ASP A 130 -15.59 8.61 -21.29
C ASP A 130 -14.58 9.52 -22.02
N GLY A 131 -13.31 9.06 -22.18
CA GLY A 131 -12.26 9.87 -22.76
C GLY A 131 -11.98 11.16 -21.98
N GLY A 132 -12.18 11.10 -20.64
CA GLY A 132 -11.96 12.23 -19.73
C GLY A 132 -13.15 13.20 -19.61
N LYS A 133 -14.28 12.95 -20.26
CA LYS A 133 -15.48 13.82 -20.21
C LYS A 133 -16.20 13.73 -18.86
N SER A 134 -16.14 12.59 -18.19
CA SER A 134 -16.73 12.37 -16.86
C SER A 134 -15.92 12.97 -15.72
N ARG A 135 -14.76 13.53 -16.00
CA ARG A 135 -13.86 14.12 -15.00
C ARG A 135 -14.55 15.24 -14.22
N VAL A 136 -14.58 15.11 -12.90
CA VAL A 136 -15.09 16.15 -11.99
C VAL A 136 -13.97 16.82 -11.17
N VAL A 137 -12.82 16.15 -11.03
CA VAL A 137 -11.65 16.72 -10.35
C VAL A 137 -10.63 17.18 -11.39
N PRO A 138 -10.46 18.50 -11.58
CA PRO A 138 -9.46 19.02 -12.51
C PRO A 138 -8.03 18.70 -12.03
N GLU A 139 -7.14 18.37 -12.95
CA GLU A 139 -5.71 18.13 -12.67
C GLU A 139 -5.07 19.28 -11.87
N LYS A 140 -5.41 20.53 -12.23
CA LYS A 140 -4.94 21.75 -11.54
C LYS A 140 -5.30 21.75 -10.05
N LYS A 141 -6.49 21.21 -9.68
CA LYS A 141 -6.93 21.10 -8.28
C LYS A 141 -6.08 20.08 -7.53
N ALA A 142 -5.83 18.92 -8.13
CA ALA A 142 -4.97 17.89 -7.55
C ALA A 142 -3.53 18.38 -7.35
N LYS A 143 -2.95 19.03 -8.36
CA LYS A 143 -1.61 19.63 -8.28
C LYS A 143 -1.52 20.70 -7.18
N LYS A 144 -2.57 21.53 -7.02
CA LYS A 144 -2.63 22.52 -5.94
C LYS A 144 -2.66 21.86 -4.56
N TRP A 145 -3.43 20.78 -4.43
CA TRP A 145 -3.46 20.00 -3.19
C TRP A 145 -2.08 19.37 -2.89
N CYS A 146 -1.42 18.75 -3.86
CA CYS A 146 -0.07 18.21 -3.71
C CYS A 146 0.95 19.28 -3.27
N ALA A 147 0.88 20.47 -3.86
CA ALA A 147 1.74 21.59 -3.48
C ALA A 147 1.52 22.01 -2.01
N SER A 148 0.27 22.02 -1.53
CA SER A 148 -0.06 22.34 -0.14
C SER A 148 0.41 21.30 0.88
N LYS A 149 0.68 20.07 0.43
CA LYS A 149 1.14 18.95 1.27
C LYS A 149 2.65 18.71 1.15
N GLY A 150 3.44 19.70 0.75
CA GLY A 150 4.90 19.59 0.63
C GLY A 150 5.38 19.10 -0.74
N ASN A 151 4.67 19.46 -1.82
CA ASN A 151 5.01 19.09 -3.19
C ASN A 151 5.02 17.58 -3.43
N ILE A 152 3.99 16.91 -2.96
CA ILE A 152 3.79 15.47 -3.20
C ILE A 152 3.78 15.19 -4.71
N PRO A 153 4.54 14.20 -5.22
CA PRO A 153 4.47 13.79 -6.62
C PRO A 153 3.05 13.35 -7.00
N TYR A 154 2.61 13.73 -8.20
CA TYR A 154 1.27 13.46 -8.71
C TYR A 154 1.32 12.80 -10.07
N PHE A 155 0.52 11.73 -10.24
CA PHE A 155 0.33 11.04 -11.51
C PHE A 155 -1.16 10.85 -11.79
N GLU A 156 -1.52 11.03 -13.07
CA GLU A 156 -2.81 10.58 -13.58
C GLU A 156 -2.63 9.20 -14.20
N THR A 157 -3.51 8.26 -13.85
CA THR A 157 -3.38 6.85 -14.22
C THR A 157 -4.70 6.27 -14.73
N SER A 158 -4.59 5.22 -15.54
CA SER A 158 -5.67 4.29 -15.81
C SER A 158 -5.19 2.87 -15.57
N ALA A 159 -5.74 2.23 -14.55
CA ALA A 159 -5.49 0.80 -14.32
C ALA A 159 -6.04 -0.07 -15.45
N LYS A 160 -7.10 0.38 -16.14
CA LYS A 160 -7.73 -0.34 -17.24
C LYS A 160 -6.87 -0.32 -18.50
N GLU A 161 -6.32 0.85 -18.85
CA GLU A 161 -5.56 1.05 -20.08
C GLU A 161 -4.04 0.95 -19.87
N ASP A 162 -3.60 0.59 -18.66
CA ASP A 162 -2.17 0.56 -18.26
C ASP A 162 -1.46 1.91 -18.47
N PHE A 163 -2.22 3.02 -18.42
CA PHE A 163 -1.68 4.35 -18.66
C PHE A 163 -0.99 4.87 -17.41
N ASN A 164 0.28 5.29 -17.54
CA ASN A 164 1.14 5.83 -16.48
C ASN A 164 1.31 4.93 -15.23
N VAL A 165 0.91 3.66 -15.27
CA VAL A 165 0.99 2.78 -14.11
C VAL A 165 2.44 2.44 -13.78
N ASP A 166 3.24 2.05 -14.77
CA ASP A 166 4.65 1.71 -14.56
C ASP A 166 5.47 2.92 -14.11
N ASP A 167 5.26 4.10 -14.71
CA ASP A 167 5.97 5.33 -14.35
C ASP A 167 5.64 5.78 -12.92
N ALA A 168 4.36 5.70 -12.53
CA ALA A 168 3.92 6.01 -11.18
C ALA A 168 4.58 5.08 -10.15
N PHE A 169 4.56 3.77 -10.39
CA PHE A 169 5.16 2.81 -9.46
C PHE A 169 6.69 2.85 -9.46
N LEU A 170 7.33 3.23 -10.57
CA LEU A 170 8.77 3.49 -10.57
C LEU A 170 9.11 4.71 -9.71
N CYS A 171 8.33 5.77 -9.79
CA CYS A 171 8.48 6.94 -8.91
C CYS A 171 8.26 6.54 -7.44
N ILE A 172 7.22 5.76 -7.13
CA ILE A 172 6.94 5.23 -5.79
C ILE A 172 8.14 4.45 -5.27
N ALA A 173 8.69 3.54 -6.07
CA ALA A 173 9.82 2.72 -5.67
C ALA A 173 11.10 3.53 -5.43
N LYS A 174 11.38 4.53 -6.28
CA LYS A 174 12.51 5.46 -6.09
C LYS A 174 12.35 6.31 -4.84
N THR A 175 11.14 6.80 -4.60
CA THR A 175 10.81 7.61 -3.42
C THR A 175 10.93 6.79 -2.13
N ALA A 176 10.42 5.57 -2.13
CA ALA A 176 10.56 4.63 -1.01
C ALA A 176 12.03 4.28 -0.75
N LEU A 177 12.80 4.02 -1.81
CA LEU A 177 14.23 3.70 -1.69
C LEU A 177 15.06 4.87 -1.14
N ALA A 178 14.73 6.11 -1.53
CA ALA A 178 15.38 7.31 -0.99
C ALA A 178 15.04 7.52 0.50
N ASN A 179 13.87 7.08 0.93
CA ASN A 179 13.44 7.12 2.33
C ASN A 179 13.87 5.87 3.11
N GLU A 180 14.41 4.83 2.41
CA GLU A 180 14.97 3.66 3.08
C GLU A 180 15.99 4.13 4.10
N ARG A 181 15.65 3.89 5.31
CA ARG A 181 16.58 4.13 6.42
C ARG A 181 17.57 2.99 6.39
N ASP A 182 18.84 3.33 6.54
CA ASP A 182 19.85 2.37 6.94
C ASP A 182 19.38 1.69 8.23
N GLN A 183 18.45 0.76 8.11
CA GLN A 183 18.25 -0.25 9.11
C GLN A 183 19.54 -1.08 9.05
N ASN A 184 20.57 -0.60 9.73
CA ASN A 184 21.65 -1.41 10.23
C ASN A 184 21.06 -2.43 11.21
N ILE A 185 20.15 -3.27 10.72
CA ILE A 185 19.93 -4.58 11.26
C ILE A 185 21.16 -5.34 10.83
N CYS A 186 22.21 -5.26 11.64
CA CYS A 186 23.14 -6.36 11.76
C CYS A 186 22.30 -7.57 12.18
N VAL A 187 21.70 -8.23 11.22
CA VAL A 187 21.35 -9.63 11.38
C VAL A 187 22.70 -10.31 11.43
N GLN A 188 23.25 -10.39 12.65
CA GLN A 188 24.26 -11.42 12.90
C GLN A 188 23.59 -12.72 12.48
N PRO A 189 24.19 -13.49 11.56
CA PRO A 189 23.73 -14.80 11.30
C PRO A 189 23.85 -15.56 12.62
N ILE A 190 22.72 -15.76 13.31
CA ILE A 190 22.64 -16.76 14.35
C ILE A 190 22.74 -18.07 13.58
N TRP A 191 23.94 -18.58 13.45
CA TRP A 191 24.16 -19.97 13.14
C TRP A 191 23.60 -20.76 14.33
N PRO A 192 22.52 -21.49 14.21
CA PRO A 192 22.29 -22.58 15.14
C PRO A 192 23.34 -23.64 14.80
N ALA A 193 24.40 -23.68 15.60
CA ALA A 193 25.19 -24.87 15.66
C ALA A 193 24.28 -26.01 16.10
N MET A 194 24.24 -27.06 15.27
CA MET A 194 23.69 -28.38 15.55
C MET A 194 22.20 -28.47 15.88
N LEU A 195 21.47 -29.06 14.95
CA LEU A 195 20.80 -30.34 15.21
C LEU A 195 20.25 -30.85 13.88
N GLU A 196 20.89 -31.90 13.38
CA GLU A 196 20.24 -32.89 12.53
C GLU A 196 19.02 -33.41 13.29
N ASN A 197 17.83 -33.10 12.80
CA ASN A 197 16.70 -34.01 12.85
C ASN A 197 15.62 -33.52 11.89
N GLU A 198 15.38 -34.34 10.90
CA GLU A 198 14.21 -34.25 10.04
C GLU A 198 12.94 -34.26 10.87
N GLN A 199 12.16 -33.19 10.82
CA GLN A 199 10.71 -33.31 10.93
C GLN A 199 10.07 -32.06 10.29
N ARG A 200 9.28 -32.32 9.26
CA ARG A 200 8.39 -31.36 8.61
C ARG A 200 7.50 -30.71 9.67
N VAL A 201 7.68 -29.43 9.92
CA VAL A 201 6.71 -28.63 10.66
C VAL A 201 6.08 -27.65 9.69
N GLY A 202 4.82 -27.93 9.37
CA GLY A 202 3.99 -27.07 8.54
C GLY A 202 3.79 -25.71 9.18
N CYS A 203 3.51 -24.73 8.33
CA CYS A 203 3.13 -23.36 8.68
C CYS A 203 1.90 -23.34 9.62
N ALA A 204 2.10 -23.40 10.92
CA ALA A 204 1.04 -23.27 11.93
C ALA A 204 0.90 -21.87 12.53
N CYS A 205 1.86 -20.97 12.31
CA CYS A 205 1.82 -19.62 12.90
C CYS A 205 0.82 -18.65 12.29
N TRP A 206 0.24 -18.95 11.11
CA TRP A 206 -0.76 -18.07 10.48
C TRP A 206 -2.18 -18.32 10.97
N PHE A 207 -2.47 -19.52 11.50
CA PHE A 207 -3.82 -19.87 11.95
C PHE A 207 -4.19 -19.31 13.33
N GLU A 208 -3.23 -19.11 14.21
CA GLU A 208 -3.51 -18.55 15.55
C GLU A 208 -3.84 -17.07 15.53
N PHE A 209 -3.22 -16.30 14.62
CA PHE A 209 -3.50 -14.87 14.52
C PHE A 209 -4.89 -14.57 13.93
N LEU A 210 -5.36 -15.38 12.99
CA LEU A 210 -6.72 -15.28 12.43
C LEU A 210 -7.79 -15.79 13.41
N SER A 211 -7.47 -16.78 14.22
CA SER A 211 -8.40 -17.32 15.23
C SER A 211 -8.72 -16.30 16.32
N THR A 212 -7.73 -15.54 16.79
CA THR A 212 -7.93 -14.55 17.87
C THR A 212 -8.72 -13.33 17.38
N ALA A 213 -8.48 -12.87 16.14
CA ALA A 213 -9.22 -11.75 15.55
C ALA A 213 -10.68 -12.13 15.23
N LEU A 214 -10.94 -13.33 14.73
CA LEU A 214 -12.31 -13.82 14.47
C LEU A 214 -13.10 -14.05 15.75
N THR A 215 -12.46 -14.52 16.84
CA THR A 215 -13.14 -14.75 18.11
C THR A 215 -13.56 -13.45 18.78
N GLN A 216 -12.77 -12.38 18.68
CA GLN A 216 -13.15 -11.06 19.19
C GLN A 216 -14.29 -10.41 18.39
N VAL A 217 -14.32 -10.58 17.06
CA VAL A 217 -15.40 -10.04 16.21
C VAL A 217 -16.72 -10.79 16.44
N LEU A 218 -16.67 -12.11 16.62
CA LEU A 218 -17.86 -12.92 16.91
C LEU A 218 -18.43 -12.63 18.32
N HIS A 219 -17.57 -12.37 19.31
CA HIS A 219 -18.03 -12.03 20.67
C HIS A 219 -18.71 -10.65 20.72
N THR A 220 -18.35 -9.71 19.83
CA THR A 220 -18.95 -8.37 19.76
C THR A 220 -20.27 -8.39 18.98
N LEU A 221 -20.47 -9.31 18.04
CA LEU A 221 -21.67 -9.39 17.21
C LEU A 221 -22.77 -10.31 17.74
N PHE A 222 -22.45 -11.28 18.58
CA PHE A 222 -23.41 -12.27 19.10
C PHE A 222 -23.58 -12.30 20.62
N GLY A 223 -22.95 -11.41 21.35
CA GLY A 223 -23.03 -11.33 22.81
C GLY A 223 -24.22 -10.56 23.35
N LYS A 224 -25.44 -10.78 22.84
CA LYS A 224 -26.70 -10.44 23.51
C LYS A 224 -27.85 -11.33 23.01
N ARG A 225 -27.98 -12.51 23.62
CA ARG A 225 -29.24 -13.24 23.88
C ARG A 225 -28.92 -14.58 24.53
N ILE A 226 -28.96 -14.61 25.78
CA ILE A 226 -29.86 -15.47 26.61
C ILE A 226 -29.80 -14.84 28.01
#